data_d27897718e53ca27c7e41d7d9ce49e73
#
_entry.id   d27897718e53ca27c7e41d7d9ce49e73
#
_cell.length_a   1.000
_cell.length_b   1.000
_cell.length_c   1.000
_cell.angle_alpha   90.00
_cell.angle_beta   90.00
_cell.angle_gamma   90.00
#
_symmetry.space_group_name_H-M   'P 1'
#
loop_
_entity.id
_entity.type
_entity.pdbx_description
1 polymer ?
#
loop_
_entity_poly.entity_id
_entity_poly.type
_entity_poly.pdbx_seq_one_letter_code
_entity_poly.pdbx_strand_id
1 'polypeptide(L)'
;MLKRLICLCAVLVLVAACDSTSTNDGSGAAGGNGAGAMGGGMGGPVGGTAHPGTQEDLVVNVGDRVFFEFNQSDVTGEARATLDRQAAWLKKYPSVSVTIEGHCDERGTREYNLALGDRRAVSVKNYLIANGISEARVKTISYGKERPAVLGHNEAAWAQNRRGVTVVTQ
;
A
#
# COMPACT_ATOMS: atom_id res chain seq x y z
N MET A 1 -18.39 -48.43 -14.70
CA MET A 1 -17.88 -49.44 -13.75
C MET A 1 -16.69 -48.80 -13.04
N LEU A 2 -16.91 -48.35 -11.84
CA LEU A 2 -16.67 -48.97 -10.52
C LEU A 2 -15.18 -48.96 -10.18
N LYS A 3 -14.66 -48.18 -9.24
CA LYS A 3 -14.77 -48.40 -7.78
C LYS A 3 -14.28 -47.20 -7.00
N ARG A 4 -15.04 -46.88 -5.99
CA ARG A 4 -14.75 -46.02 -4.84
C ARG A 4 -13.56 -46.56 -4.04
N LEU A 5 -12.71 -45.67 -3.50
CA LEU A 5 -12.04 -45.98 -2.23
C LEU A 5 -11.95 -44.69 -1.41
N ILE A 6 -12.73 -44.70 -0.37
CA ILE A 6 -12.76 -43.74 0.73
C ILE A 6 -11.58 -44.06 1.64
N CYS A 7 -10.73 -43.10 1.95
CA CYS A 7 -9.81 -43.20 3.06
C CYS A 7 -10.04 -42.02 3.99
N LEU A 8 -10.78 -42.27 5.06
CA LEU A 8 -10.96 -41.43 6.23
C LEU A 8 -9.67 -41.51 7.07
N CYS A 9 -8.98 -40.42 7.25
CA CYS A 9 -8.00 -40.27 8.33
C CYS A 9 -8.40 -39.10 9.20
N ALA A 10 -9.05 -39.41 10.31
CA ALA A 10 -9.30 -38.48 11.41
C ALA A 10 -7.98 -38.27 12.16
N VAL A 11 -7.47 -37.03 12.18
CA VAL A 11 -6.38 -36.63 13.08
C VAL A 11 -6.97 -35.67 14.10
N LEU A 12 -7.09 -36.17 15.33
CA LEU A 12 -7.36 -35.39 16.53
C LEU A 12 -6.09 -34.60 16.86
N VAL A 13 -6.17 -33.27 16.83
CA VAL A 13 -5.11 -32.40 17.41
C VAL A 13 -5.67 -31.73 18.66
N LEU A 14 -5.08 -32.09 19.80
CA LEU A 14 -5.31 -31.47 21.09
C LEU A 14 -4.77 -30.03 21.07
N VAL A 15 -5.61 -29.08 21.40
CA VAL A 15 -5.26 -27.70 21.66
C VAL A 15 -4.89 -27.57 23.14
N ALA A 16 -3.62 -27.31 23.42
CA ALA A 16 -3.16 -26.87 24.74
C ALA A 16 -3.26 -25.35 24.81
N ALA A 17 -4.22 -24.85 25.60
CA ALA A 17 -4.35 -23.45 25.97
C ALA A 17 -3.31 -23.15 27.06
N CYS A 18 -2.38 -22.23 26.81
CA CYS A 18 -1.59 -21.57 27.86
C CYS A 18 -2.22 -20.24 28.19
N ASP A 19 -2.93 -20.23 29.31
CA ASP A 19 -3.42 -19.02 30.00
C ASP A 19 -2.28 -18.46 30.86
N SER A 20 -1.83 -17.25 30.59
CA SER A 20 -0.88 -16.51 31.42
C SER A 20 -1.56 -15.25 31.98
N THR A 21 -2.26 -15.42 33.08
CA THR A 21 -2.72 -14.35 33.98
C THR A 21 -1.50 -13.75 34.69
N SER A 22 -1.13 -12.51 34.37
CA SER A 22 -0.25 -11.71 35.24
C SER A 22 -1.09 -10.84 36.15
N THR A 23 -1.20 -11.28 37.41
CA THR A 23 -1.68 -10.47 38.53
C THR A 23 -0.57 -9.52 38.96
N ASN A 24 -0.86 -8.23 38.94
CA ASN A 24 0.01 -7.20 39.51
C ASN A 24 -0.63 -6.66 40.77
N ASP A 25 -0.24 -7.25 41.91
CA ASP A 25 -0.45 -6.68 43.26
C ASP A 25 0.87 -6.06 43.70
N GLY A 26 0.81 -4.86 44.27
CA GLY A 26 1.96 -4.31 45.00
C GLY A 26 1.86 -2.82 45.27
N SER A 27 1.17 -2.51 46.38
CA SER A 27 1.17 -1.21 47.06
C SER A 27 2.56 -0.73 47.46
N GLY A 28 2.78 0.60 47.47
CA GLY A 28 3.93 1.19 48.17
C GLY A 28 4.02 2.70 47.96
N ALA A 29 3.84 3.42 49.04
CA ALA A 29 3.67 4.85 49.18
C ALA A 29 4.91 5.71 49.04
N ALA A 30 4.67 7.00 48.77
CA ALA A 30 5.26 8.24 49.30
C ALA A 30 6.55 8.81 48.64
N GLY A 31 6.42 10.03 48.15
CA GLY A 31 7.32 11.16 48.46
C GLY A 31 8.32 11.59 47.42
N GLY A 32 8.22 12.84 46.97
CA GLY A 32 9.38 13.57 46.44
C GLY A 32 9.12 14.46 45.25
N ASN A 33 9.01 15.74 45.51
CA ASN A 33 9.03 16.87 44.57
C ASN A 33 10.24 16.87 43.65
N GLY A 34 10.00 17.28 42.35
CA GLY A 34 11.09 17.61 41.43
C GLY A 34 10.54 18.11 40.13
N ALA A 35 10.42 19.42 39.96
CA ALA A 35 10.06 20.08 38.71
C ALA A 35 11.15 19.87 37.64
N GLY A 36 10.74 19.54 36.42
CA GLY A 36 11.62 19.44 35.25
C GLY A 36 10.81 19.20 33.99
N ALA A 37 10.26 20.28 33.44
CA ALA A 37 9.62 20.27 32.14
C ALA A 37 10.68 20.11 31.04
N MET A 38 10.62 19.03 30.28
CA MET A 38 11.10 18.96 28.91
C MET A 38 10.18 17.99 28.16
N GLY A 39 9.27 18.57 27.39
CA GLY A 39 8.31 17.87 26.57
C GLY A 39 8.98 17.12 25.44
N GLY A 40 9.13 15.82 25.59
CA GLY A 40 9.32 14.87 24.50
C GLY A 40 7.96 14.33 24.10
N GLY A 41 7.32 14.98 23.16
CA GLY A 41 6.09 14.49 22.57
C GLY A 41 6.37 13.21 21.81
N MET A 42 6.17 12.06 22.47
CA MET A 42 5.95 10.81 21.76
C MET A 42 4.60 10.96 21.08
N GLY A 43 4.64 11.17 19.73
CA GLY A 43 3.48 11.09 18.86
C GLY A 43 2.91 9.69 18.96
N GLY A 44 1.89 9.50 19.81
CA GLY A 44 1.03 8.34 19.74
C GLY A 44 0.39 8.27 18.35
N PRO A 45 -0.10 7.10 17.90
CA PRO A 45 -0.79 7.01 16.63
C PRO A 45 -2.00 7.94 16.71
N VAL A 46 -1.92 9.05 15.98
CA VAL A 46 -3.05 9.93 15.77
C VAL A 46 -4.00 9.15 14.88
N GLY A 47 -4.98 8.48 15.48
CA GLY A 47 -6.13 7.91 14.81
C GLY A 47 -6.99 9.04 14.22
N GLY A 48 -6.42 9.82 13.32
CA GLY A 48 -7.14 10.77 12.50
C GLY A 48 -8.00 9.97 11.54
N THR A 49 -9.31 10.12 11.65
CA THR A 49 -10.23 9.63 10.62
C THR A 49 -9.88 10.38 9.34
N ALA A 50 -9.29 9.65 8.37
CA ALA A 50 -8.94 10.22 7.07
C ALA A 50 -10.19 10.87 6.46
N HIS A 51 -10.07 12.15 6.09
CA HIS A 51 -11.20 12.87 5.49
C HIS A 51 -11.59 12.24 4.14
N PRO A 52 -12.87 11.92 3.94
CA PRO A 52 -13.36 11.28 2.73
C PRO A 52 -12.96 12.03 1.45
N GLY A 53 -12.43 11.31 0.45
CA GLY A 53 -12.03 11.88 -0.84
C GLY A 53 -10.65 12.56 -0.86
N THR A 54 -9.85 12.43 0.19
CA THR A 54 -8.48 12.98 0.26
C THR A 54 -7.40 11.93 -0.08
N GLN A 55 -6.16 12.39 -0.28
CA GLN A 55 -5.00 11.49 -0.42
C GLN A 55 -4.86 10.54 0.77
N GLU A 56 -5.11 11.03 1.97
CA GLU A 56 -5.01 10.23 3.18
C GLU A 56 -6.07 9.11 3.20
N ASP A 57 -7.32 9.40 2.80
CA ASP A 57 -8.38 8.41 2.64
C ASP A 57 -7.99 7.34 1.61
N LEU A 58 -7.44 7.75 0.46
CA LEU A 58 -6.96 6.84 -0.56
C LEU A 58 -5.84 5.92 -0.03
N VAL A 59 -4.85 6.46 0.68
CA VAL A 59 -3.73 5.69 1.23
C VAL A 59 -4.18 4.68 2.27
N VAL A 60 -5.00 5.11 3.22
CA VAL A 60 -5.35 4.29 4.40
C VAL A 60 -6.42 3.24 4.08
N ASN A 61 -7.45 3.61 3.32
CA ASN A 61 -8.63 2.78 3.14
C ASN A 61 -8.67 2.00 1.82
N VAL A 62 -7.90 2.41 0.81
CA VAL A 62 -7.96 1.86 -0.54
C VAL A 62 -6.64 1.25 -0.99
N GLY A 63 -5.54 1.95 -0.71
CA GLY A 63 -4.21 1.73 -1.23
C GLY A 63 -3.93 2.62 -2.45
N ASP A 64 -2.87 3.41 -2.35
CA ASP A 64 -2.50 4.40 -3.36
C ASP A 64 -1.56 3.87 -4.44
N ARG A 65 -1.00 2.67 -4.29
CA ARG A 65 0.07 2.16 -5.15
C ARG A 65 -0.14 0.73 -5.62
N VAL A 66 0.44 0.44 -6.78
CA VAL A 66 0.54 -0.88 -7.37
C VAL A 66 1.98 -1.16 -7.77
N PHE A 67 2.38 -2.44 -7.77
CA PHE A 67 3.74 -2.86 -8.05
C PHE A 67 3.84 -3.58 -9.40
N PHE A 68 5.05 -3.54 -9.96
CA PHE A 68 5.36 -4.13 -11.25
C PHE A 68 6.56 -5.08 -11.16
N GLU A 69 6.54 -6.10 -11.99
CA GLU A 69 7.67 -6.98 -12.18
C GLU A 69 8.86 -6.26 -12.85
N PHE A 70 10.03 -6.88 -12.75
CA PHE A 70 11.22 -6.34 -13.38
C PHE A 70 10.99 -6.15 -14.87
N ASN A 71 11.32 -4.96 -15.36
CA ASN A 71 11.19 -4.57 -16.77
C ASN A 71 9.77 -4.69 -17.36
N GLN A 72 8.73 -4.82 -16.53
CA GLN A 72 7.34 -4.93 -16.95
C GLN A 72 6.55 -3.65 -16.64
N SER A 73 5.51 -3.42 -17.45
CA SER A 73 4.50 -2.38 -17.25
C SER A 73 3.07 -2.93 -17.25
N ASP A 74 2.91 -4.25 -17.34
CA ASP A 74 1.61 -4.89 -17.33
C ASP A 74 1.02 -4.92 -15.91
N VAL A 75 -0.29 -4.68 -15.82
CA VAL A 75 -1.02 -4.73 -14.55
C VAL A 75 -1.23 -6.17 -14.12
N THR A 76 -0.58 -6.58 -13.03
CA THR A 76 -0.71 -7.94 -12.45
C THR A 76 -2.08 -8.18 -11.84
N GLY A 77 -2.40 -9.43 -11.48
CA GLY A 77 -3.66 -9.76 -10.80
C GLY A 77 -3.82 -9.03 -9.45
N GLU A 78 -2.74 -8.93 -8.68
CA GLU A 78 -2.72 -8.19 -7.40
C GLU A 78 -2.92 -6.69 -7.62
N ALA A 79 -2.24 -6.11 -8.61
CA ALA A 79 -2.40 -4.72 -9.00
C ALA A 79 -3.85 -4.40 -9.41
N ARG A 80 -4.51 -5.31 -10.16
CA ARG A 80 -5.92 -5.16 -10.56
C ARG A 80 -6.85 -5.03 -9.36
N ALA A 81 -6.69 -5.89 -8.34
CA ALA A 81 -7.52 -5.81 -7.14
C ALA A 81 -7.41 -4.47 -6.41
N THR A 82 -6.22 -3.86 -6.41
CA THR A 82 -6.03 -2.52 -5.85
C THR A 82 -6.64 -1.44 -6.75
N LEU A 83 -6.46 -1.54 -8.06
CA LEU A 83 -7.03 -0.59 -9.02
C LEU A 83 -8.56 -0.64 -9.09
N ASP A 84 -9.18 -1.81 -8.87
CA ASP A 84 -10.63 -1.94 -8.76
C ASP A 84 -11.17 -1.15 -7.56
N ARG A 85 -10.47 -1.24 -6.40
CA ARG A 85 -10.82 -0.42 -5.23
C ARG A 85 -10.62 1.07 -5.50
N GLN A 86 -9.54 1.46 -6.18
CA GLN A 86 -9.29 2.85 -6.58
C GLN A 86 -10.36 3.37 -7.54
N ALA A 87 -10.77 2.56 -8.53
CA ALA A 87 -11.85 2.92 -9.45
C ALA A 87 -13.19 3.10 -8.73
N ALA A 88 -13.52 2.21 -7.79
CA ALA A 88 -14.73 2.33 -6.98
C ALA A 88 -14.70 3.61 -6.11
N TRP A 89 -13.54 3.90 -5.51
CA TRP A 89 -13.33 5.12 -4.72
C TRP A 89 -13.45 6.39 -5.58
N LEU A 90 -12.84 6.42 -6.77
CA LEU A 90 -12.93 7.55 -7.70
C LEU A 90 -14.37 7.77 -8.23
N LYS A 91 -15.17 6.71 -8.34
CA LYS A 91 -16.61 6.82 -8.67
C LYS A 91 -17.42 7.42 -7.52
N LYS A 92 -17.06 7.07 -6.27
CA LYS A 92 -17.68 7.63 -5.07
C LYS A 92 -17.39 9.13 -4.90
N TYR A 93 -16.22 9.58 -5.36
CA TYR A 93 -15.78 10.98 -5.28
C TYR A 93 -15.57 11.60 -6.68
N PRO A 94 -16.64 11.99 -7.39
CA PRO A 94 -16.56 12.38 -8.81
C PRO A 94 -15.79 13.69 -9.04
N SER A 95 -15.66 14.56 -8.05
CA SER A 95 -14.88 15.81 -8.13
C SER A 95 -13.38 15.59 -8.03
N VAL A 96 -12.93 14.43 -7.51
CA VAL A 96 -11.50 14.15 -7.32
C VAL A 96 -10.84 13.84 -8.66
N SER A 97 -9.73 14.50 -8.92
CA SER A 97 -8.80 14.17 -10.02
C SER A 97 -7.51 13.60 -9.45
N VAL A 98 -6.82 12.80 -10.25
CA VAL A 98 -5.59 12.12 -9.82
C VAL A 98 -4.48 12.22 -10.86
N THR A 99 -3.25 12.19 -10.39
CA THR A 99 -2.06 11.98 -11.22
C THR A 99 -1.47 10.62 -10.88
N ILE A 100 -1.22 9.81 -11.89
CA ILE A 100 -0.52 8.53 -11.76
C ILE A 100 0.96 8.77 -11.97
N GLU A 101 1.73 8.51 -10.94
CA GLU A 101 3.20 8.61 -10.96
C GLU A 101 3.81 7.25 -11.28
N GLY A 102 4.64 7.17 -12.31
CA GLY A 102 5.36 5.96 -12.69
C GLY A 102 6.80 5.98 -12.19
N HIS A 103 7.20 4.90 -11.51
CA HIS A 103 8.52 4.76 -10.90
C HIS A 103 9.20 3.45 -11.28
N CYS A 104 10.53 3.45 -11.26
CA CYS A 104 11.38 2.32 -11.57
C CYS A 104 12.41 2.10 -10.46
N ASP A 105 13.03 0.92 -10.45
CA ASP A 105 14.25 0.69 -9.68
C ASP A 105 15.45 1.38 -10.34
N GLU A 106 16.60 1.33 -9.68
CA GLU A 106 17.81 2.06 -10.09
C GLU A 106 18.50 1.50 -11.34
N ARG A 107 18.21 0.27 -11.75
CA ARG A 107 18.89 -0.43 -12.85
C ARG A 107 18.54 0.17 -14.21
N GLY A 108 19.53 0.28 -15.09
CA GLY A 108 19.37 0.84 -16.44
C GLY A 108 19.62 2.34 -16.51
N THR A 109 19.54 2.89 -17.74
CA THR A 109 19.76 4.32 -17.98
C THR A 109 18.60 5.17 -17.48
N ARG A 110 18.83 6.46 -17.33
CA ARG A 110 17.82 7.43 -16.91
C ARG A 110 16.68 7.51 -17.93
N GLU A 111 17.02 7.62 -19.19
CA GLU A 111 16.09 7.73 -20.32
C GLU A 111 15.21 6.50 -20.44
N TYR A 112 15.82 5.31 -20.33
CA TYR A 112 15.09 4.06 -20.34
C TYR A 112 14.06 3.99 -19.21
N ASN A 113 14.48 4.32 -17.97
CA ASN A 113 13.60 4.27 -16.81
C ASN A 113 12.49 5.34 -16.86
N LEU A 114 12.78 6.51 -17.46
CA LEU A 114 11.75 7.53 -17.67
C LEU A 114 10.65 6.99 -18.60
N ALA A 115 11.05 6.36 -19.72
CA ALA A 115 10.11 5.74 -20.64
C ALA A 115 9.37 4.54 -20.03
N LEU A 116 10.04 3.71 -19.19
CA LEU A 116 9.39 2.59 -18.51
C LEU A 116 8.40 3.08 -17.45
N GLY A 117 8.76 4.10 -16.69
CA GLY A 117 7.85 4.72 -15.70
C GLY A 117 6.61 5.31 -16.38
N ASP A 118 6.78 5.95 -17.53
CA ASP A 118 5.65 6.46 -18.32
C ASP A 118 4.71 5.31 -18.75
N ARG A 119 5.23 4.23 -19.33
CA ARG A 119 4.41 3.05 -19.67
C ARG A 119 3.64 2.49 -18.47
N ARG A 120 4.24 2.42 -17.29
CA ARG A 120 3.59 1.99 -16.05
C ARG A 120 2.44 2.92 -15.66
N ALA A 121 2.67 4.22 -15.67
CA ALA A 121 1.65 5.21 -15.38
C ALA A 121 0.48 5.14 -16.37
N VAL A 122 0.78 5.00 -17.66
CA VAL A 122 -0.24 4.84 -18.72
C VAL A 122 -1.02 3.54 -18.57
N SER A 123 -0.40 2.43 -18.19
CA SER A 123 -1.10 1.16 -17.95
C SER A 123 -2.11 1.29 -16.80
N VAL A 124 -1.75 1.95 -15.70
CA VAL A 124 -2.67 2.24 -14.59
C VAL A 124 -3.80 3.17 -15.05
N LYS A 125 -3.49 4.27 -15.74
CA LYS A 125 -4.49 5.18 -16.30
C LYS A 125 -5.49 4.43 -17.18
N ASN A 126 -5.01 3.63 -18.12
CA ASN A 126 -5.87 2.88 -19.05
C ASN A 126 -6.78 1.91 -18.30
N TYR A 127 -6.28 1.26 -17.24
CA TYR A 127 -7.08 0.39 -16.42
C TYR A 127 -8.22 1.14 -15.71
N LEU A 128 -7.93 2.31 -15.12
CA LEU A 128 -8.94 3.15 -14.47
C LEU A 128 -10.00 3.65 -15.48
N ILE A 129 -9.58 4.06 -16.70
CA ILE A 129 -10.51 4.49 -17.76
C ILE A 129 -11.40 3.31 -18.20
N ALA A 130 -10.83 2.12 -18.41
CA ALA A 130 -11.59 0.92 -18.74
C ALA A 130 -12.62 0.56 -17.66
N ASN A 131 -12.35 0.93 -16.40
CA ASN A 131 -13.26 0.80 -15.29
C ASN A 131 -14.21 2.03 -15.11
N GLY A 132 -14.33 2.89 -16.13
CA GLY A 132 -15.34 3.95 -16.19
C GLY A 132 -14.94 5.27 -15.52
N ILE A 133 -13.65 5.50 -15.25
CA ILE A 133 -13.16 6.81 -14.81
C ILE A 133 -12.91 7.70 -16.03
N SER A 134 -13.37 8.95 -16.00
CA SER A 134 -13.15 9.89 -17.10
C SER A 134 -11.66 10.18 -17.29
N GLU A 135 -11.20 10.13 -18.55
CA GLU A 135 -9.80 10.42 -18.89
C GLU A 135 -9.35 11.81 -18.43
N ALA A 136 -10.23 12.80 -18.48
CA ALA A 136 -9.93 14.16 -18.04
C ALA A 136 -9.54 14.26 -16.56
N ARG A 137 -9.91 13.27 -15.75
CA ARG A 137 -9.60 13.20 -14.32
C ARG A 137 -8.28 12.47 -14.00
N VAL A 138 -7.63 11.83 -14.99
CA VAL A 138 -6.46 10.98 -14.76
C VAL A 138 -5.29 11.49 -15.60
N LYS A 139 -4.33 12.13 -14.96
CA LYS A 139 -3.07 12.55 -15.57
C LYS A 139 -1.97 11.52 -15.29
N THR A 140 -0.90 11.54 -16.08
CA THR A 140 0.27 10.67 -15.88
C THR A 140 1.54 11.51 -15.81
N ILE A 141 2.50 11.05 -15.01
CA ILE A 141 3.87 11.57 -14.97
C ILE A 141 4.84 10.44 -14.65
N SER A 142 5.99 10.44 -15.28
CA SER A 142 7.07 9.51 -14.96
C SER A 142 8.19 10.21 -14.21
N TYR A 143 8.61 9.62 -13.13
CA TYR A 143 9.85 9.97 -12.42
C TYR A 143 10.98 8.99 -12.72
N GLY A 144 10.71 7.93 -13.50
CA GLY A 144 11.71 6.91 -13.75
C GLY A 144 12.30 6.40 -12.45
N LYS A 145 13.63 6.43 -12.33
CA LYS A 145 14.37 6.02 -11.12
C LYS A 145 14.74 7.17 -10.18
N GLU A 146 14.33 8.40 -10.48
CA GLU A 146 14.80 9.59 -9.77
C GLU A 146 14.16 9.78 -8.37
N ARG A 147 13.04 9.06 -8.09
CA ARG A 147 12.34 9.14 -6.81
C ARG A 147 12.14 7.75 -6.20
N PRO A 148 13.20 7.11 -5.66
CA PRO A 148 13.07 5.82 -4.99
C PRO A 148 12.21 5.95 -3.72
N ALA A 149 11.36 4.95 -3.46
CA ALA A 149 10.63 4.83 -2.21
C ALA A 149 11.50 4.24 -1.10
N VAL A 150 12.37 3.32 -1.48
CA VAL A 150 13.30 2.65 -0.58
C VAL A 150 14.70 2.71 -1.17
N LEU A 151 15.65 3.16 -0.36
CA LEU A 151 17.07 3.14 -0.72
C LEU A 151 17.63 1.72 -0.50
N GLY A 152 18.46 1.26 -1.42
CA GLY A 152 19.10 -0.06 -1.34
C GLY A 152 19.34 -0.67 -2.72
N HIS A 153 20.34 -1.57 -2.80
CA HIS A 153 20.83 -2.20 -4.03
C HIS A 153 20.51 -3.71 -4.02
N ASN A 154 19.28 -4.06 -3.65
CA ASN A 154 18.82 -5.45 -3.58
C ASN A 154 17.37 -5.59 -4.08
N GLU A 155 16.95 -6.83 -4.34
CA GLU A 155 15.63 -7.09 -4.91
C GLU A 155 14.48 -6.60 -4.01
N ALA A 156 14.64 -6.64 -2.69
CA ALA A 156 13.61 -6.14 -1.76
C ALA A 156 13.37 -4.63 -1.94
N ALA A 157 14.44 -3.82 -2.05
CA ALA A 157 14.34 -2.39 -2.33
C ALA A 157 13.83 -2.14 -3.76
N TRP A 158 14.35 -2.87 -4.75
CA TRP A 158 13.94 -2.71 -6.15
C TRP A 158 12.46 -3.02 -6.38
N ALA A 159 11.93 -4.07 -5.75
CA ALA A 159 10.51 -4.41 -5.83
C ALA A 159 9.62 -3.27 -5.32
N GLN A 160 10.00 -2.59 -4.23
CA GLN A 160 9.26 -1.44 -3.70
C GLN A 160 9.37 -0.20 -4.60
N ASN A 161 10.44 -0.09 -5.37
CA ASN A 161 10.68 1.03 -6.28
C ASN A 161 9.93 0.88 -7.61
N ARG A 162 9.69 -0.35 -8.08
CA ARG A 162 8.92 -0.65 -9.29
C ARG A 162 7.41 -0.49 -9.04
N ARG A 163 6.93 0.74 -9.05
CA ARG A 163 5.54 1.04 -8.65
C ARG A 163 4.87 2.11 -9.52
N GLY A 164 3.56 2.09 -9.51
CA GLY A 164 2.69 3.19 -9.92
C GLY A 164 1.97 3.74 -8.70
N VAL A 165 1.98 5.05 -8.51
CA VAL A 165 1.35 5.72 -7.36
C VAL A 165 0.24 6.63 -7.84
N THR A 166 -0.94 6.50 -7.25
CA THR A 166 -2.08 7.37 -7.49
C THR A 166 -2.07 8.52 -6.48
N VAL A 167 -1.91 9.73 -6.96
CA VAL A 167 -1.85 10.94 -6.16
C VAL A 167 -3.06 11.82 -6.47
N VAL A 168 -3.79 12.20 -5.43
CA VAL A 168 -4.94 13.11 -5.54
C VAL A 168 -4.44 14.51 -5.93
N THR A 169 -5.01 15.06 -6.99
CA THR A 169 -4.78 16.44 -7.44
C THR A 169 -6.11 17.16 -7.43
N GLN A 170 -6.14 18.30 -6.75
CA GLN A 170 -7.30 19.19 -6.74
C GLN A 170 -7.35 20.02 -8.03
#